data_218c488e7e92f0108a4dc62aac291967
#
_entry.id   218c488e7e92f0108a4dc62aac291967
#
_cell.length_a   1.000
_cell.length_b   1.000
_cell.length_c   1.000
_cell.angle_alpha   90.00
_cell.angle_beta   90.00
_cell.angle_gamma   90.00
#
_symmetry.space_group_name_H-M   'P 1'
#
loop_
_entity.id
_entity.type
_entity.pdbx_description
1 polymer ?
#
loop_
_entity_poly.entity_id
_entity_poly.type
_entity_poly.pdbx_seq_one_letter_code
_entity_poly.pdbx_strand_id
1 'polypeptide(L)'
;MWDAVARFAQEIRQSDFMAEMIRRRDRYDAEGVMGALDCATLYALTRWLRPVVVVESGGFLGMSSAFILKALLDEKLQTAKLYSVELSEECEQGALIPEELLSSEQFVPMRGRIEDFLKRDQLPASIDMFLHDSSHSYRHMLWEFRQFWPRLCDRGLLISHDVQMNAAFLEFVASTYAHDKKTGRRDPQRTGHYEWGRWGYIGFAIKKG
;
A
#
# COMPACT_ATOMS: atom_id res chain seq x y z
N MET A 1 14.05 -10.50 -7.42
CA MET A 1 12.82 -9.86 -6.91
C MET A 1 11.60 -10.73 -7.19
N TRP A 2 11.21 -10.95 -8.44
CA TRP A 2 9.92 -11.55 -8.81
C TRP A 2 9.75 -12.97 -8.32
N ASP A 3 10.80 -13.82 -8.35
CA ASP A 3 10.73 -15.17 -7.81
C ASP A 3 10.44 -15.20 -6.30
N ALA A 4 10.98 -14.23 -5.55
CA ALA A 4 10.70 -14.12 -4.11
C ALA A 4 9.26 -13.66 -3.87
N VAL A 5 8.78 -12.66 -4.62
CA VAL A 5 7.40 -12.16 -4.52
C VAL A 5 6.40 -13.26 -4.90
N ALA A 6 6.64 -13.99 -5.99
CA ALA A 6 5.78 -15.10 -6.41
C ALA A 6 5.71 -16.20 -5.33
N ARG A 7 6.85 -16.56 -4.72
CA ARG A 7 6.90 -17.52 -3.63
C ARG A 7 6.11 -17.06 -2.42
N PHE A 8 6.30 -15.82 -1.96
CA PHE A 8 5.56 -15.27 -0.82
C PHE A 8 4.06 -15.19 -1.07
N ALA A 9 3.65 -14.82 -2.30
CA ALA A 9 2.25 -14.82 -2.69
C ALA A 9 1.64 -16.24 -2.67
N GLN A 10 2.41 -17.26 -3.07
CA GLN A 10 1.97 -18.66 -3.00
C GLN A 10 1.87 -19.13 -1.55
N GLU A 11 2.86 -18.83 -0.71
CA GLU A 11 2.86 -19.19 0.72
C GLU A 11 1.60 -18.67 1.42
N ILE A 12 1.30 -17.38 1.29
CA ILE A 12 0.14 -16.79 1.98
C ILE A 12 -1.18 -17.34 1.45
N ARG A 13 -1.30 -17.57 0.14
CA ARG A 13 -2.52 -18.12 -0.47
C ARG A 13 -2.88 -19.52 0.05
N GLN A 14 -1.89 -20.29 0.48
CA GLN A 14 -2.07 -21.64 1.01
C GLN A 14 -2.12 -21.69 2.53
N SER A 15 -2.05 -20.55 3.20
CA SER A 15 -1.99 -20.46 4.66
C SER A 15 -3.38 -20.49 5.32
N ASP A 16 -3.41 -20.93 6.58
CA ASP A 16 -4.60 -20.83 7.43
C ASP A 16 -5.00 -19.37 7.65
N PHE A 17 -4.05 -18.45 7.64
CA PHE A 17 -4.32 -17.01 7.75
C PHE A 17 -5.19 -16.51 6.59
N MET A 18 -4.88 -16.87 5.34
CA MET A 18 -5.72 -16.53 4.19
C MET A 18 -7.14 -17.08 4.35
N ALA A 19 -7.26 -18.35 4.74
CA ALA A 19 -8.57 -18.97 4.96
C ALA A 19 -9.37 -18.27 6.06
N GLU A 20 -8.70 -17.85 7.14
CA GLU A 20 -9.34 -17.10 8.23
C GLU A 20 -9.79 -15.71 7.76
N MET A 21 -8.95 -14.99 7.02
CA MET A 21 -9.29 -13.66 6.50
C MET A 21 -10.48 -13.70 5.54
N ILE A 22 -10.59 -14.74 4.71
CA ILE A 22 -11.75 -14.96 3.84
C ILE A 22 -13.00 -15.17 4.70
N ARG A 23 -12.94 -16.04 5.73
CA ARG A 23 -14.08 -16.27 6.64
C ARG A 23 -14.50 -15.00 7.38
N ARG A 24 -13.54 -14.16 7.82
CA ARG A 24 -13.84 -12.87 8.47
C ARG A 24 -14.54 -11.93 7.51
N ARG A 25 -14.01 -11.75 6.31
CA ARG A 25 -14.62 -10.92 5.26
C ARG A 25 -16.06 -11.35 4.95
N ASP A 26 -16.29 -12.66 4.80
CA ASP A 26 -17.62 -13.20 4.43
C ASP A 26 -18.69 -12.99 5.52
N ARG A 27 -18.29 -12.70 6.77
CA ARG A 27 -19.20 -12.30 7.86
C ARG A 27 -19.62 -10.85 7.80
N TYR A 28 -18.78 -10.00 7.20
CA TYR A 28 -19.08 -8.61 6.96
C TYR A 28 -19.62 -8.49 5.54
N ASP A 29 -20.92 -8.28 5.40
CA ASP A 29 -21.56 -8.02 4.09
C ASP A 29 -21.17 -6.62 3.58
N ALA A 30 -19.85 -6.38 3.44
CA ALA A 30 -19.30 -5.09 3.09
C ALA A 30 -18.72 -5.11 1.68
N GLU A 31 -19.27 -4.27 0.82
CA GLU A 31 -18.69 -3.95 -0.48
C GLU A 31 -17.38 -3.16 -0.29
N GLY A 32 -16.46 -3.26 -1.26
CA GLY A 32 -15.22 -2.47 -1.27
C GLY A 32 -14.04 -3.07 -0.50
N VAL A 33 -14.17 -4.27 0.05
CA VAL A 33 -13.05 -4.96 0.72
C VAL A 33 -12.12 -5.58 -0.32
N MET A 34 -10.81 -5.34 -0.18
CA MET A 34 -9.78 -5.85 -1.09
C MET A 34 -9.87 -7.38 -1.28
N GLY A 35 -9.76 -7.83 -2.53
CA GLY A 35 -9.85 -9.24 -2.89
C GLY A 35 -8.66 -10.08 -2.42
N ALA A 36 -8.86 -11.38 -2.22
CA ALA A 36 -7.83 -12.29 -1.68
C ALA A 36 -6.55 -12.35 -2.53
N LEU A 37 -6.66 -12.25 -3.87
CA LEU A 37 -5.50 -12.24 -4.76
C LEU A 37 -4.67 -10.97 -4.63
N ASP A 38 -5.34 -9.82 -4.49
CA ASP A 38 -4.68 -8.54 -4.31
C ASP A 38 -4.05 -8.46 -2.92
N CYS A 39 -4.71 -8.98 -1.88
CA CYS A 39 -4.13 -9.15 -0.54
C CYS A 39 -2.87 -10.03 -0.56
N ALA A 40 -2.88 -11.14 -1.30
CA ALA A 40 -1.68 -12.00 -1.44
C ALA A 40 -0.52 -11.26 -2.12
N THR A 41 -0.83 -10.44 -3.12
CA THR A 41 0.17 -9.59 -3.80
C THR A 41 0.72 -8.53 -2.86
N LEU A 42 -0.14 -7.85 -2.11
CA LEU A 42 0.24 -6.84 -1.11
C LEU A 42 1.14 -7.43 -0.02
N TYR A 43 0.75 -8.58 0.54
CA TYR A 43 1.57 -9.32 1.51
C TYR A 43 2.96 -9.65 0.94
N ALA A 44 3.02 -10.17 -0.28
CA ALA A 44 4.26 -10.58 -0.91
C ALA A 44 5.20 -9.40 -1.19
N LEU A 45 4.65 -8.27 -1.66
CA LEU A 45 5.41 -7.03 -1.86
C LEU A 45 5.93 -6.48 -0.54
N THR A 46 5.11 -6.50 0.53
CA THR A 46 5.51 -6.07 1.87
C THR A 46 6.64 -6.94 2.43
N ARG A 47 6.54 -8.27 2.31
CA ARG A 47 7.61 -9.19 2.73
C ARG A 47 8.91 -8.96 1.96
N TRP A 48 8.81 -8.77 0.65
CA TRP A 48 9.97 -8.51 -0.19
C TRP A 48 10.65 -7.18 0.16
N LEU A 49 9.86 -6.12 0.39
CA LEU A 49 10.39 -4.79 0.72
C LEU A 49 10.98 -4.72 2.12
N ARG A 50 10.37 -5.40 3.10
CA ARG A 50 10.70 -5.33 4.55
C ARG A 50 10.63 -3.89 5.09
N PRO A 51 9.51 -3.19 4.92
CA PRO A 51 9.39 -1.78 5.29
C PRO A 51 9.40 -1.60 6.82
N VAL A 52 9.93 -0.46 7.26
CA VAL A 52 9.85 -0.02 8.67
C VAL A 52 8.70 0.97 8.86
N VAL A 53 8.43 1.80 7.87
CA VAL A 53 7.35 2.78 7.91
C VAL A 53 6.43 2.58 6.71
N VAL A 54 5.18 2.23 7.00
CA VAL A 54 4.11 2.05 6.01
C VAL A 54 3.02 3.09 6.25
N VAL A 55 2.53 3.73 5.20
CA VAL A 55 1.33 4.57 5.22
C VAL A 55 0.30 3.97 4.27
N GLU A 56 -0.91 3.77 4.77
CA GLU A 56 -2.08 3.31 4.02
C GLU A 56 -3.15 4.40 4.03
N SER A 57 -3.69 4.70 2.85
CA SER A 57 -4.86 5.56 2.66
C SER A 57 -6.06 4.70 2.27
N GLY A 58 -7.11 4.69 3.09
CA GLY A 58 -8.29 3.83 2.95
C GLY A 58 -8.16 2.53 3.74
N GLY A 59 -8.03 2.63 5.07
CA GLY A 59 -7.89 1.47 5.95
C GLY A 59 -9.16 0.63 6.09
N PHE A 60 -10.32 1.25 5.92
CA PHE A 60 -11.65 0.63 5.98
C PHE A 60 -11.76 -0.41 7.11
N LEU A 61 -12.26 -1.61 6.83
CA LEU A 61 -12.36 -2.71 7.81
C LEU A 61 -11.02 -3.41 8.10
N GLY A 62 -9.91 -3.00 7.44
CA GLY A 62 -8.57 -3.49 7.74
C GLY A 62 -8.16 -4.78 7.01
N MET A 63 -8.78 -5.12 5.88
CA MET A 63 -8.37 -6.30 5.11
C MET A 63 -6.93 -6.16 4.60
N SER A 64 -6.60 -5.10 3.90
CA SER A 64 -5.25 -4.77 3.45
C SER A 64 -4.27 -4.62 4.61
N SER A 65 -4.68 -3.88 5.67
CA SER A 65 -3.89 -3.69 6.89
C SER A 65 -3.49 -5.03 7.52
N ALA A 66 -4.41 -6.02 7.60
CA ALA A 66 -4.12 -7.33 8.18
C ALA A 66 -3.02 -8.07 7.41
N PHE A 67 -3.00 -8.00 6.08
CA PHE A 67 -1.96 -8.65 5.26
C PHE A 67 -0.61 -7.92 5.33
N ILE A 68 -0.62 -6.59 5.47
CA ILE A 68 0.60 -5.83 5.74
C ILE A 68 1.17 -6.22 7.11
N LEU A 69 0.37 -6.17 8.16
CA LEU A 69 0.79 -6.54 9.52
C LEU A 69 1.29 -7.98 9.61
N LYS A 70 0.59 -8.93 8.95
CA LYS A 70 1.04 -10.33 8.85
C LYS A 70 2.40 -10.44 8.19
N ALA A 71 2.66 -9.69 7.13
CA ALA A 71 3.95 -9.66 6.45
C ALA A 71 5.07 -9.12 7.36
N LEU A 72 4.79 -8.05 8.11
CA LEU A 72 5.73 -7.48 9.07
C LEU A 72 6.07 -8.48 10.20
N LEU A 73 5.05 -9.20 10.69
CA LEU A 73 5.22 -10.25 11.71
C LEU A 73 6.08 -11.40 11.20
N ASP A 74 5.79 -11.93 10.00
CA ASP A 74 6.52 -13.05 9.40
C ASP A 74 7.99 -12.70 9.13
N GLU A 75 8.28 -11.45 8.81
CA GLU A 75 9.63 -10.92 8.64
C GLU A 75 10.28 -10.46 9.95
N LYS A 76 9.60 -10.62 11.10
CA LYS A 76 10.07 -10.23 12.45
C LYS A 76 10.46 -8.76 12.57
N LEU A 77 9.76 -7.89 11.87
CA LEU A 77 10.00 -6.44 11.86
C LEU A 77 9.25 -5.75 13.01
N GLN A 78 9.65 -6.03 14.25
CA GLN A 78 8.93 -5.62 15.46
C GLN A 78 8.81 -4.10 15.63
N THR A 79 9.72 -3.32 15.08
CA THR A 79 9.72 -1.84 15.17
C THR A 79 8.97 -1.18 14.03
N ALA A 80 8.53 -1.94 13.02
CA ALA A 80 7.79 -1.40 11.90
C ALA A 80 6.42 -0.87 12.33
N LYS A 81 5.93 0.18 11.67
CA LYS A 81 4.64 0.80 11.93
C LYS A 81 3.83 0.91 10.64
N LEU A 82 2.55 0.57 10.74
CA LEU A 82 1.53 0.80 9.72
C LEU A 82 0.61 1.95 10.19
N TYR A 83 0.75 3.11 9.59
CA TYR A 83 -0.16 4.24 9.74
C TYR A 83 -1.32 4.06 8.75
N SER A 84 -2.47 3.63 9.24
CA SER A 84 -3.66 3.36 8.42
C SER A 84 -4.68 4.47 8.59
N VAL A 85 -4.90 5.24 7.53
CA VAL A 85 -5.82 6.40 7.53
C VAL A 85 -7.18 5.98 6.97
N GLU A 86 -8.25 6.24 7.74
CA GLU A 86 -9.63 6.01 7.33
C GLU A 86 -10.48 7.26 7.52
N LEU A 87 -11.21 7.63 6.48
CA LEU A 87 -12.04 8.84 6.47
C LEU A 87 -13.36 8.65 7.20
N SER A 88 -14.01 7.49 7.04
CA SER A 88 -15.37 7.25 7.54
C SER A 88 -15.38 7.08 9.06
N GLU A 89 -16.16 7.92 9.74
CA GLU A 89 -16.40 7.79 11.19
C GLU A 89 -17.32 6.63 11.52
N GLU A 90 -18.14 6.17 10.55
CA GLU A 90 -19.08 5.07 10.72
C GLU A 90 -18.43 3.70 10.51
N CYS A 91 -17.25 3.67 9.90
CA CYS A 91 -16.50 2.45 9.66
C CYS A 91 -15.85 1.94 10.95
N GLU A 92 -16.01 0.66 11.24
CA GLU A 92 -15.24 -0.03 12.30
C GLU A 92 -13.84 -0.36 11.77
N GLN A 93 -12.97 0.64 11.75
CA GLN A 93 -11.61 0.52 11.22
C GLN A 93 -10.86 -0.62 11.91
N GLY A 94 -10.39 -1.59 11.12
CA GLY A 94 -9.62 -2.72 11.63
C GLY A 94 -10.45 -3.92 12.10
N ALA A 95 -11.79 -3.91 11.95
CA ALA A 95 -12.67 -4.99 12.40
C ALA A 95 -12.29 -6.38 11.84
N LEU A 96 -11.69 -6.45 10.67
CA LEU A 96 -11.22 -7.70 10.08
C LEU A 96 -9.83 -8.12 10.58
N ILE A 97 -9.07 -7.23 11.20
CA ILE A 97 -7.71 -7.55 11.69
C ILE A 97 -7.81 -8.56 12.84
N PRO A 98 -7.08 -9.69 12.81
CA PRO A 98 -6.97 -10.60 13.95
C PRO A 98 -6.47 -9.90 15.21
N GLU A 99 -6.99 -10.28 16.37
CA GLU A 99 -6.69 -9.64 17.68
C GLU A 99 -5.19 -9.57 17.96
N GLU A 100 -4.44 -10.63 17.63
CA GLU A 100 -2.99 -10.66 17.82
C GLU A 100 -2.22 -9.64 16.98
N LEU A 101 -2.77 -9.24 15.82
CA LEU A 101 -2.20 -8.19 14.97
C LEU A 101 -2.71 -6.81 15.38
N LEU A 102 -3.99 -6.72 15.76
CA LEU A 102 -4.61 -5.47 16.18
C LEU A 102 -3.99 -4.94 17.49
N SER A 103 -3.72 -5.85 18.44
CA SER A 103 -3.08 -5.51 19.72
C SER A 103 -1.60 -5.23 19.62
N SER A 104 -0.99 -5.47 18.46
CA SER A 104 0.41 -5.14 18.23
C SER A 104 0.60 -3.62 18.19
N GLU A 105 1.72 -3.14 18.74
CA GLU A 105 2.07 -1.71 18.63
C GLU A 105 2.37 -1.27 17.18
N GLN A 106 2.34 -2.19 16.22
CA GLN A 106 2.65 -1.92 14.81
C GLN A 106 1.50 -1.23 14.08
N PHE A 107 0.26 -1.46 14.50
CA PHE A 107 -0.92 -0.85 13.89
C PHE A 107 -1.21 0.50 14.53
N VAL A 108 -1.21 1.57 13.72
CA VAL A 108 -1.51 2.94 14.12
C VAL A 108 -2.73 3.42 13.34
N PRO A 109 -3.96 3.19 13.83
CA PRO A 109 -5.16 3.67 13.18
C PRO A 109 -5.25 5.20 13.28
N MET A 110 -5.59 5.85 12.18
CA MET A 110 -5.74 7.30 12.08
C MET A 110 -7.08 7.62 11.45
N ARG A 111 -7.95 8.30 12.18
CA ARG A 111 -9.30 8.63 11.71
C ARG A 111 -9.39 10.07 11.24
N GLY A 112 -9.76 10.26 9.97
CA GLY A 112 -9.92 11.57 9.35
C GLY A 112 -9.38 11.64 7.93
N ARG A 113 -9.30 12.86 7.40
CA ARG A 113 -8.82 13.10 6.04
C ARG A 113 -7.29 13.03 5.98
N ILE A 114 -6.76 12.28 5.02
CA ILE A 114 -5.31 12.16 4.82
C ILE A 114 -4.65 13.52 4.51
N GLU A 115 -5.39 14.42 3.84
CA GLU A 115 -4.93 15.79 3.57
C GLU A 115 -4.67 16.59 4.84
N ASP A 116 -5.50 16.38 5.88
CA ASP A 116 -5.37 17.10 7.15
C ASP A 116 -4.19 16.57 7.96
N PHE A 117 -3.96 15.27 7.95
CA PHE A 117 -2.76 14.67 8.57
C PHE A 117 -1.47 15.15 7.91
N LEU A 118 -1.46 15.28 6.56
CA LEU A 118 -0.33 15.85 5.84
C LEU A 118 -0.08 17.31 6.18
N LYS A 119 -1.14 18.14 6.24
CA LYS A 119 -1.03 19.58 6.58
C LYS A 119 -0.54 19.82 8.01
N ARG A 120 -0.84 18.90 8.93
CA ARG A 120 -0.47 19.00 10.34
C ARG A 120 0.83 18.27 10.68
N ASP A 121 1.54 17.75 9.67
CA ASP A 121 2.76 16.94 9.85
C ASP A 121 2.60 15.75 10.82
N GLN A 122 1.42 15.12 10.79
CA GLN A 122 1.08 13.99 11.66
C GLN A 122 1.42 12.63 11.04
N LEU A 123 1.82 12.62 9.76
CA LEU A 123 2.35 11.44 9.07
C LEU A 123 3.88 11.50 9.00
N PRO A 124 4.57 10.35 8.98
CA PRO A 124 6.01 10.30 8.84
C PRO A 124 6.50 11.05 7.59
N ALA A 125 7.58 11.84 7.74
CA ALA A 125 8.17 12.60 6.64
C ALA A 125 8.88 11.70 5.62
N SER A 126 9.42 10.56 6.08
CA SER A 126 10.07 9.55 5.24
C SER A 126 9.37 8.21 5.46
N ILE A 127 9.01 7.53 4.39
CA ILE A 127 8.26 6.28 4.39
C ILE A 127 8.90 5.27 3.45
N ASP A 128 8.75 3.97 3.77
CA ASP A 128 9.26 2.90 2.93
C ASP A 128 8.18 2.40 1.95
N MET A 129 6.93 2.44 2.37
CA MET A 129 5.80 1.98 1.56
C MET A 129 4.58 2.89 1.72
N PHE A 130 3.96 3.23 0.61
CA PHE A 130 2.66 3.89 0.54
C PHE A 130 1.66 3.00 -0.19
N LEU A 131 0.50 2.74 0.41
CA LEU A 131 -0.64 2.08 -0.21
C LEU A 131 -1.78 3.10 -0.40
N HIS A 132 -2.21 3.27 -1.64
CA HIS A 132 -3.45 3.94 -2.00
C HIS A 132 -4.58 2.90 -2.17
N ASP A 133 -5.59 2.98 -1.35
CA ASP A 133 -6.83 2.20 -1.42
C ASP A 133 -8.04 3.02 -0.93
N SER A 134 -8.03 4.34 -1.19
CA SER A 134 -9.05 5.31 -0.76
C SER A 134 -9.98 5.68 -1.92
N SER A 135 -10.23 6.96 -2.14
CA SER A 135 -11.06 7.42 -3.27
C SER A 135 -10.41 7.15 -4.62
N HIS A 136 -11.01 6.28 -5.42
CA HIS A 136 -10.54 5.91 -6.76
C HIS A 136 -10.87 6.94 -7.84
N SER A 137 -11.18 8.20 -7.47
CA SER A 137 -11.29 9.26 -8.45
C SER A 137 -9.92 9.62 -9.02
N TYR A 138 -9.84 9.82 -10.35
CA TYR A 138 -8.60 10.16 -11.04
C TYR A 138 -7.80 11.30 -10.37
N ARG A 139 -8.50 12.37 -9.95
CA ARG A 139 -7.86 13.54 -9.32
C ARG A 139 -7.26 13.20 -7.97
N HIS A 140 -7.97 12.42 -7.16
CA HIS A 140 -7.52 12.05 -5.81
C HIS A 140 -6.34 11.08 -5.88
N MET A 141 -6.42 10.04 -6.71
CA MET A 141 -5.32 9.12 -6.94
C MET A 141 -4.03 9.85 -7.34
N LEU A 142 -4.09 10.70 -8.40
CA LEU A 142 -2.91 11.48 -8.82
C LEU A 142 -2.41 12.42 -7.73
N TRP A 143 -3.31 13.02 -6.95
CA TRP A 143 -2.93 13.89 -5.84
C TRP A 143 -2.17 13.11 -4.78
N GLU A 144 -2.68 11.97 -4.31
CA GLU A 144 -1.98 11.14 -3.32
C GLU A 144 -0.62 10.66 -3.85
N PHE A 145 -0.53 10.16 -5.08
CA PHE A 145 0.75 9.73 -5.65
C PHE A 145 1.79 10.86 -5.65
N ARG A 146 1.39 12.09 -5.99
CA ARG A 146 2.26 13.26 -6.00
C ARG A 146 2.66 13.71 -4.59
N GLN A 147 1.81 13.51 -3.58
CA GLN A 147 2.13 13.83 -2.19
C GLN A 147 3.08 12.80 -1.55
N PHE A 148 2.87 11.52 -1.84
CA PHE A 148 3.61 10.45 -1.16
C PHE A 148 4.88 10.02 -1.89
N TRP A 149 4.95 10.15 -3.22
CA TRP A 149 6.15 9.83 -3.97
C TRP A 149 7.42 10.55 -3.49
N PRO A 150 7.42 11.86 -3.24
CA PRO A 150 8.60 12.56 -2.69
C PRO A 150 9.00 12.04 -1.30
N ARG A 151 8.05 11.56 -0.50
CA ARG A 151 8.26 11.07 0.87
C ARG A 151 8.81 9.64 0.93
N LEU A 152 8.70 8.88 -0.16
CA LEU A 152 9.30 7.56 -0.22
C LEU A 152 10.82 7.66 -0.13
N CYS A 153 11.41 6.78 0.68
CA CYS A 153 12.86 6.59 0.73
C CYS A 153 13.40 6.02 -0.59
N ASP A 154 14.71 5.94 -0.73
CA ASP A 154 15.32 5.21 -1.84
C ASP A 154 14.89 3.74 -1.81
N ARG A 155 14.49 3.22 -2.97
CA ARG A 155 13.87 1.90 -3.15
C ARG A 155 12.52 1.72 -2.45
N GLY A 156 11.93 2.77 -1.93
CA GLY A 156 10.58 2.77 -1.37
C GLY A 156 9.53 2.43 -2.42
N LEU A 157 8.39 1.92 -1.97
CA LEU A 157 7.35 1.32 -2.81
C LEU A 157 6.04 2.11 -2.72
N LEU A 158 5.57 2.61 -3.86
CA LEU A 158 4.20 3.08 -4.01
C LEU A 158 3.35 1.91 -4.55
N ILE A 159 2.26 1.63 -3.86
CA ILE A 159 1.25 0.64 -4.28
C ILE A 159 -0.08 1.37 -4.44
N SER A 160 -0.85 1.00 -5.46
CA SER A 160 -2.22 1.45 -5.65
C SER A 160 -3.13 0.27 -5.94
N HIS A 161 -4.24 0.17 -5.24
CA HIS A 161 -5.33 -0.74 -5.59
C HIS A 161 -6.23 -0.11 -6.65
N ASP A 162 -7.03 -0.92 -7.32
CA ASP A 162 -8.02 -0.53 -8.33
C ASP A 162 -7.49 0.33 -9.48
N VAL A 163 -6.24 0.09 -9.90
CA VAL A 163 -5.59 0.85 -10.99
C VAL A 163 -6.27 0.73 -12.36
N GLN A 164 -7.22 -0.20 -12.50
CA GLN A 164 -8.03 -0.37 -13.71
C GLN A 164 -9.17 0.64 -13.82
N MET A 165 -9.55 1.30 -12.73
CA MET A 165 -10.70 2.20 -12.69
C MET A 165 -10.52 3.47 -13.52
N ASN A 166 -9.27 3.93 -13.68
CA ASN A 166 -8.94 5.10 -14.50
C ASN A 166 -7.45 5.14 -14.88
N ALA A 167 -7.05 6.19 -15.60
CA ALA A 167 -5.69 6.33 -16.10
C ALA A 167 -4.66 6.89 -15.09
N ALA A 168 -5.05 7.23 -13.86
CA ALA A 168 -4.20 7.98 -12.91
C ALA A 168 -2.86 7.29 -12.65
N PHE A 169 -2.87 5.98 -12.37
CA PHE A 169 -1.66 5.24 -12.09
C PHE A 169 -0.72 5.19 -13.31
N LEU A 170 -1.25 4.87 -14.49
CA LEU A 170 -0.46 4.81 -15.73
C LEU A 170 0.12 6.18 -16.10
N GLU A 171 -0.67 7.25 -15.93
CA GLU A 171 -0.19 8.61 -16.17
C GLU A 171 0.89 9.00 -15.18
N PHE A 172 0.71 8.67 -13.90
CA PHE A 172 1.72 8.91 -12.87
C PHE A 172 3.05 8.24 -13.22
N VAL A 173 3.05 6.93 -13.49
CA VAL A 173 4.29 6.21 -13.84
C VAL A 173 4.89 6.68 -15.16
N ALA A 174 4.07 7.02 -16.16
CA ALA A 174 4.55 7.61 -17.41
C ALA A 174 5.18 8.99 -17.20
N SER A 175 4.61 9.83 -16.34
CA SER A 175 5.11 11.17 -16.04
C SER A 175 6.43 11.15 -15.28
N THR A 176 6.62 10.16 -14.42
CA THR A 176 7.89 9.95 -13.71
C THR A 176 8.97 9.39 -14.64
N TYR A 177 8.60 8.74 -15.77
CA TYR A 177 9.52 8.31 -16.82
C TYR A 177 9.92 9.43 -17.79
N ALA A 178 9.13 10.47 -17.88
CA ALA A 178 9.32 11.50 -18.88
C ALA A 178 10.10 12.69 -18.33
N HIS A 179 11.25 12.92 -18.89
CA HIS A 179 11.97 14.18 -18.97
C HIS A 179 12.87 14.59 -17.80
N ASP A 180 14.14 14.35 -17.98
CA ASP A 180 15.11 15.38 -17.66
C ASP A 180 14.85 16.59 -18.60
N LYS A 181 14.16 17.60 -18.07
CA LYS A 181 13.79 18.81 -18.82
C LYS A 181 15.01 19.58 -19.37
N LYS A 182 16.24 19.31 -18.90
CA LYS A 182 17.49 19.97 -19.34
C LYS A 182 18.13 19.29 -20.54
N THR A 183 17.98 17.99 -20.71
CA THR A 183 18.69 17.25 -21.76
C THR A 183 17.79 16.70 -22.85
N GLY A 184 16.46 16.70 -22.68
CA GLY A 184 15.51 16.14 -23.62
C GLY A 184 15.65 14.62 -23.83
N ARG A 185 16.56 13.96 -23.11
CA ARG A 185 16.79 12.52 -23.18
C ARG A 185 15.99 11.81 -22.10
N ARG A 186 15.35 10.71 -22.48
CA ARG A 186 14.84 9.72 -21.55
C ARG A 186 16.03 9.03 -20.88
N ASP A 187 16.38 9.45 -19.69
CA ASP A 187 17.34 8.72 -18.88
C ASP A 187 16.57 7.92 -17.84
N PRO A 188 16.38 6.61 -18.05
CA PRO A 188 15.72 5.75 -17.07
C PRO A 188 16.41 5.76 -15.71
N GLN A 189 17.68 6.22 -15.64
CA GLN A 189 18.45 6.28 -14.41
C GLN A 189 18.15 7.52 -13.57
N ARG A 190 17.49 8.55 -14.14
CA ARG A 190 17.18 9.83 -13.47
C ARG A 190 15.70 10.08 -13.25
N THR A 191 14.85 9.11 -13.51
CA THR A 191 13.39 9.26 -13.57
C THR A 191 12.67 8.95 -12.26
N GLY A 192 13.22 9.06 -11.13
CA GLY A 192 12.47 8.98 -9.87
C GLY A 192 11.74 7.66 -9.58
N HIS A 193 11.59 6.72 -10.52
CA HIS A 193 11.17 5.36 -10.24
C HIS A 193 12.00 4.34 -11.01
N TYR A 194 12.20 3.21 -10.39
CA TYR A 194 13.12 2.16 -10.84
C TYR A 194 12.41 1.12 -11.67
N GLU A 195 11.26 0.70 -11.21
CA GLU A 195 10.47 -0.36 -11.79
C GLU A 195 9.00 -0.15 -11.46
N TRP A 196 8.11 -0.50 -12.37
CA TRP A 196 6.69 -0.52 -12.11
C TRP A 196 6.05 -1.74 -12.76
N GLY A 197 4.89 -2.15 -12.26
CA GLY A 197 4.14 -3.26 -12.79
C GLY A 197 2.72 -3.27 -12.29
N ARG A 198 1.97 -4.27 -12.74
CA ARG A 198 0.59 -4.51 -12.35
C ARG A 198 0.33 -6.00 -12.19
N TRP A 199 -0.33 -6.37 -11.09
CA TRP A 199 -0.88 -7.68 -10.87
C TRP A 199 -2.33 -7.57 -10.38
N GLY A 200 -3.27 -8.17 -11.12
CA GLY A 200 -4.67 -8.00 -10.81
C GLY A 200 -5.08 -6.53 -10.86
N TYR A 201 -5.62 -6.06 -9.77
CA TYR A 201 -5.99 -4.66 -9.57
C TYR A 201 -4.91 -3.82 -8.89
N ILE A 202 -3.80 -4.43 -8.48
CA ILE A 202 -2.66 -3.74 -7.88
C ILE A 202 -1.68 -3.24 -8.92
N GLY A 203 -1.40 -1.94 -8.89
CA GLY A 203 -0.25 -1.31 -9.52
C GLY A 203 0.81 -0.97 -8.48
N PHE A 204 2.07 -1.04 -8.87
CA PHE A 204 3.18 -0.68 -7.99
C PHE A 204 4.29 0.05 -8.74
N ALA A 205 5.00 0.93 -8.05
CA ALA A 205 6.17 1.63 -8.54
C ALA A 205 7.25 1.69 -7.44
N ILE A 206 8.47 1.32 -7.80
CA ILE A 206 9.63 1.34 -6.90
C ILE A 206 10.43 2.60 -7.19
N LYS A 207 10.66 3.43 -6.19
CA LYS A 207 11.45 4.64 -6.32
C LYS A 207 12.93 4.31 -6.44
N LYS A 208 13.58 4.92 -7.41
CA LYS A 208 15.03 4.87 -7.55
C LYS A 208 15.67 6.05 -6.83
N GLY A 209 16.75 5.79 -6.10
CA GLY A 209 17.60 6.81 -5.53
C GLY A 209 18.44 7.56 -6.57
#